data_434e48d3447e1e2411a44ef97e7979d8
#
_entry.id   434e48d3447e1e2411a44ef97e7979d8
#
_cell.length_a   1.000
_cell.length_b   1.000
_cell.length_c   1.000
_cell.angle_alpha   90.00
_cell.angle_beta   90.00
_cell.angle_gamma   90.00
#
_symmetry.space_group_name_H-M   'P 1'
#
loop_
_entity.id
_entity.type
_entity.pdbx_description
1 polymer ?
#
loop_
_entity_poly.entity_id
_entity_poly.type
_entity_poly.pdbx_seq_one_letter_code
_entity_poly.pdbx_strand_id
1 'polypeptide(L)'
;MSGLSTRRFCFEGFLPPDKKERTEILEDCREESRTMIFYEAPHHLKKTLQELAAVLGDRKITLCRELTKRCETVMPTTIFAATDYFETNDPRGEYVLVIEGKSYEEKKQEAQKNWLEMPVEEHVALYESQGFDRKEAMKKAAKDRGVSKRDIYQSLL
;
A
#
# COMPACT_ATOMS: atom_id res chain seq x y z
N MET A 1 0.47 -3.52 -20.85
CA MET A 1 1.71 -2.81 -20.58
C MET A 1 2.14 -2.95 -19.11
N SER A 2 1.47 -2.34 -18.11
CA SER A 2 1.84 -2.52 -16.69
C SER A 2 1.39 -3.85 -16.07
N GLY A 3 0.37 -4.50 -16.58
CA GLY A 3 -0.26 -5.68 -15.96
C GLY A 3 -1.07 -5.41 -14.70
N LEU A 4 -1.14 -4.16 -14.24
CA LEU A 4 -1.92 -3.76 -13.07
C LEU A 4 -3.39 -3.54 -13.40
N SER A 5 -4.25 -3.52 -12.38
CA SER A 5 -5.70 -3.35 -12.56
C SER A 5 -6.03 -2.03 -13.25
N THR A 6 -6.82 -2.09 -14.30
CA THR A 6 -7.30 -0.93 -15.07
C THR A 6 -8.77 -0.61 -14.80
N ARG A 7 -9.46 -1.42 -14.00
CA ARG A 7 -10.89 -1.23 -13.70
C ARG A 7 -11.15 0.11 -13.00
N ARG A 8 -10.28 0.44 -12.05
CA ARG A 8 -10.32 1.71 -11.32
C ARG A 8 -8.88 2.13 -11.06
N PHE A 9 -8.58 3.37 -11.34
CA PHE A 9 -7.27 3.96 -11.08
C PHE A 9 -7.44 5.42 -10.65
N CYS A 10 -6.44 5.99 -10.03
CA CYS A 10 -6.34 7.41 -9.74
C CYS A 10 -5.11 8.00 -10.45
N PHE A 11 -5.29 9.19 -10.96
CA PHE A 11 -4.23 9.96 -11.59
C PHE A 11 -3.79 11.06 -10.64
N GLU A 12 -2.57 10.96 -10.16
CA GLU A 12 -1.98 11.89 -9.19
C GLU A 12 -1.13 12.98 -9.88
N GLY A 13 -0.72 12.74 -11.13
CA GLY A 13 0.11 13.68 -11.87
C GLY A 13 1.51 13.83 -11.27
N PHE A 14 2.06 15.04 -11.35
CA PHE A 14 3.33 15.36 -10.68
C PHE A 14 3.11 15.62 -9.20
N LEU A 15 3.99 15.07 -8.38
CA LEU A 15 4.02 15.43 -6.97
C LEU A 15 4.48 16.88 -6.81
N PRO A 16 3.84 17.67 -5.93
CA PRO A 16 4.18 19.07 -5.75
C PRO A 16 5.61 19.26 -5.23
N PRO A 17 6.26 20.38 -5.52
CA PRO A 17 7.60 20.70 -5.00
C PRO A 17 7.59 21.05 -3.52
N ASP A 18 6.49 21.56 -2.98
CA ASP A 18 6.33 21.83 -1.55
C ASP A 18 6.41 20.56 -0.74
N LYS A 19 7.30 20.54 0.26
CA LYS A 19 7.59 19.35 1.05
C LYS A 19 6.38 18.87 1.86
N LYS A 20 5.60 19.80 2.42
CA LYS A 20 4.47 19.45 3.28
C LYS A 20 3.35 18.85 2.46
N GLU A 21 2.94 19.55 1.40
CA GLU A 21 1.89 19.08 0.48
C GLU A 21 2.27 17.73 -0.15
N ARG A 22 3.53 17.57 -0.57
CA ARG A 22 4.06 16.33 -1.11
C ARG A 22 3.95 15.18 -0.12
N THR A 23 4.28 15.42 1.15
CA THR A 23 4.19 14.40 2.21
C THR A 23 2.74 14.01 2.46
N GLU A 24 1.83 14.99 2.51
CA GLU A 24 0.40 14.73 2.71
C GLU A 24 -0.17 13.83 1.59
N ILE A 25 0.12 14.14 0.32
CA ILE A 25 -0.31 13.34 -0.84
C ILE A 25 0.26 11.91 -0.76
N LEU A 26 1.53 11.75 -0.42
CA LEU A 26 2.16 10.44 -0.30
C LEU A 26 1.54 9.61 0.84
N GLU A 27 1.22 10.23 1.97
CA GLU A 27 0.55 9.54 3.08
C GLU A 27 -0.88 9.11 2.69
N ASP A 28 -1.62 9.94 1.96
CA ASP A 28 -2.95 9.58 1.43
C ASP A 28 -2.86 8.36 0.49
N CYS A 29 -1.79 8.27 -0.30
CA CYS A 29 -1.54 7.12 -1.18
C CYS A 29 -1.28 5.81 -0.43
N ARG A 30 -0.91 5.85 0.85
CA ARG A 30 -0.65 4.65 1.66
C ARG A 30 -1.84 3.70 1.68
N GLU A 31 -3.04 4.23 1.86
CA GLU A 31 -4.29 3.47 1.95
C GLU A 31 -5.01 3.29 0.61
N GLU A 32 -4.50 3.90 -0.46
CA GLU A 32 -5.12 3.80 -1.78
C GLU A 32 -5.07 2.35 -2.31
N SER A 33 -6.23 1.84 -2.69
CA SER A 33 -6.38 0.47 -3.21
C SER A 33 -6.47 0.40 -4.74
N ARG A 34 -6.65 1.54 -5.39
CA ARG A 34 -6.67 1.63 -6.85
C ARG A 34 -5.25 1.71 -7.38
N THR A 35 -5.07 1.36 -8.64
CA THR A 35 -3.82 1.65 -9.36
C THR A 35 -3.59 3.17 -9.40
N MET A 36 -2.40 3.61 -9.00
CA MET A 36 -2.02 5.02 -8.97
C MET A 36 -1.11 5.34 -10.15
N ILE A 37 -1.30 6.50 -10.76
CA ILE A 37 -0.50 6.95 -11.91
C ILE A 37 0.10 8.30 -11.58
N PHE A 38 1.45 8.37 -11.60
CA PHE A 38 2.21 9.60 -11.40
C PHE A 38 3.00 9.95 -12.67
N TYR A 39 3.21 11.23 -12.87
CA TYR A 39 4.23 11.73 -13.77
C TYR A 39 5.49 12.08 -12.98
N GLU A 40 6.66 11.85 -13.59
CA GLU A 40 7.90 12.22 -12.94
C GLU A 40 8.98 12.63 -13.96
N ALA A 41 9.71 13.68 -13.60
CA ALA A 41 10.87 14.14 -14.33
C ALA A 41 12.13 13.34 -13.93
N PRO A 42 13.10 13.16 -14.86
CA PRO A 42 14.27 12.31 -14.57
C PRO A 42 15.07 12.78 -13.37
N HIS A 43 15.23 14.08 -13.17
CA HIS A 43 16.01 14.65 -12.07
C HIS A 43 15.37 14.53 -10.71
N HIS A 44 14.09 14.19 -10.63
CA HIS A 44 13.38 13.92 -9.37
C HIS A 44 13.14 12.44 -9.11
N LEU A 45 13.27 11.57 -10.12
CA LEU A 45 12.88 10.16 -10.05
C LEU A 45 13.51 9.42 -8.88
N LYS A 46 14.82 9.56 -8.67
CA LYS A 46 15.53 8.86 -7.57
C LYS A 46 14.91 9.20 -6.21
N LYS A 47 14.70 10.50 -5.95
CA LYS A 47 14.10 10.98 -4.71
C LYS A 47 12.66 10.47 -4.56
N THR A 48 11.88 10.55 -5.62
CA THR A 48 10.47 10.10 -5.60
C THR A 48 10.37 8.60 -5.33
N LEU A 49 11.23 7.77 -5.92
CA LEU A 49 11.26 6.34 -5.63
C LEU A 49 11.61 6.05 -4.17
N GLN A 50 12.55 6.77 -3.56
CA GLN A 50 12.89 6.64 -2.14
C GLN A 50 11.71 7.04 -1.24
N GLU A 51 11.02 8.12 -1.55
CA GLU A 51 9.83 8.55 -0.82
C GLU A 51 8.67 7.56 -0.94
N LEU A 52 8.43 7.05 -2.15
CA LEU A 52 7.45 5.98 -2.39
C LEU A 52 7.79 4.70 -1.64
N ALA A 53 9.07 4.30 -1.62
CA ALA A 53 9.53 3.15 -0.87
C ALA A 53 9.26 3.29 0.63
N ALA A 54 9.51 4.47 1.19
CA ALA A 54 9.28 4.75 2.62
C ALA A 54 7.80 4.71 2.99
N VAL A 55 6.90 5.19 2.12
CA VAL A 55 5.47 5.30 2.42
C VAL A 55 4.68 4.05 2.00
N LEU A 56 4.94 3.52 0.79
CA LEU A 56 4.17 2.44 0.20
C LEU A 56 4.78 1.05 0.42
N GLY A 57 6.05 0.99 0.82
CA GLY A 57 6.80 -0.27 0.86
C GLY A 57 7.12 -0.80 -0.55
N ASP A 58 7.29 -2.10 -0.68
CA ASP A 58 7.72 -2.75 -1.93
C ASP A 58 6.56 -3.17 -2.84
N ARG A 59 5.67 -2.21 -3.17
CA ARG A 59 4.58 -2.46 -4.13
C ARG A 59 5.12 -2.63 -5.55
N LYS A 60 4.35 -3.31 -6.38
CA LYS A 60 4.64 -3.38 -7.82
C LYS A 60 4.53 -2.01 -8.44
N ILE A 61 5.49 -1.71 -9.29
CA ILE A 61 5.54 -0.48 -10.07
C ILE A 61 5.94 -0.80 -11.50
N THR A 62 5.40 -0.08 -12.45
CA THR A 62 5.87 -0.08 -13.82
C THR A 62 6.33 1.32 -14.17
N LEU A 63 7.58 1.44 -14.56
CA LEU A 63 8.14 2.70 -15.05
C LEU A 63 8.02 2.72 -16.57
N CYS A 64 7.21 3.62 -17.10
CA CYS A 64 7.07 3.86 -18.51
C CYS A 64 7.87 5.12 -18.86
N ARG A 65 9.00 4.95 -19.56
CA ARG A 65 9.85 6.05 -19.97
C ARG A 65 9.53 6.45 -21.40
N GLU A 66 9.48 7.74 -21.66
CA GLU A 66 9.27 8.32 -23.01
C GLU A 66 8.04 7.70 -23.71
N LEU A 67 6.95 7.50 -22.96
CA LEU A 67 5.74 6.84 -23.43
C LEU A 67 5.23 7.50 -24.71
N THR A 68 4.87 6.69 -25.72
CA THR A 68 4.47 7.08 -27.08
C THR A 68 5.55 7.74 -27.94
N LYS A 69 6.78 7.86 -27.46
CA LYS A 69 7.93 8.40 -28.21
C LYS A 69 8.80 7.28 -28.77
N ARG A 70 9.75 7.66 -29.64
CA ARG A 70 10.64 6.70 -30.34
C ARG A 70 11.47 5.83 -29.38
N CYS A 71 11.85 6.37 -28.23
CA CYS A 71 12.68 5.68 -27.25
C CYS A 71 11.85 5.19 -26.05
N GLU A 72 10.60 4.82 -26.29
CA GLU A 72 9.73 4.25 -25.26
C GLU A 72 10.34 2.98 -24.65
N THR A 73 10.35 2.92 -23.32
CA THR A 73 10.67 1.73 -22.57
C THR A 73 9.66 1.51 -21.46
N VAL A 74 9.33 0.24 -21.20
CA VAL A 74 8.41 -0.16 -20.14
C VAL A 74 9.14 -1.16 -19.24
N MET A 75 9.26 -0.84 -17.96
CA MET A 75 9.97 -1.64 -16.97
C MET A 75 9.04 -2.01 -15.80
N PRO A 76 8.35 -3.17 -15.87
CA PRO A 76 7.63 -3.72 -14.72
C PRO A 76 8.65 -4.21 -13.68
N THR A 77 8.47 -3.80 -12.42
CA THR A 77 9.37 -4.12 -11.31
C THR A 77 8.67 -3.89 -9.96
N THR A 78 9.44 -3.79 -8.88
CA THR A 78 8.97 -3.33 -7.57
C THR A 78 9.61 -2.01 -7.20
N ILE A 79 9.04 -1.29 -6.23
CA ILE A 79 9.57 0.02 -5.82
C ILE A 79 11.01 -0.10 -5.30
N PHE A 80 11.31 -1.13 -4.50
CA PHE A 80 12.67 -1.34 -3.97
C PHE A 80 13.66 -1.67 -5.09
N ALA A 81 13.29 -2.59 -5.98
CA ALA A 81 14.14 -2.95 -7.12
C ALA A 81 14.38 -1.77 -8.07
N ALA A 82 13.36 -0.91 -8.28
CA ALA A 82 13.52 0.32 -9.06
C ALA A 82 14.48 1.31 -8.36
N THR A 83 14.35 1.45 -7.04
CA THR A 83 15.22 2.33 -6.23
C THR A 83 16.67 1.87 -6.36
N ASP A 84 16.95 0.59 -6.15
CA ASP A 84 18.29 0.00 -6.27
C ASP A 84 18.86 0.16 -7.69
N TYR A 85 18.04 -0.07 -8.72
CA TYR A 85 18.46 0.09 -10.11
C TYR A 85 18.94 1.51 -10.40
N PHE A 86 18.22 2.52 -9.91
CA PHE A 86 18.57 3.92 -10.13
C PHE A 86 19.64 4.46 -9.18
N GLU A 87 20.14 3.70 -8.22
CA GLU A 87 21.36 4.09 -7.48
C GLU A 87 22.57 4.19 -8.40
N THR A 88 22.69 3.25 -9.34
CA THR A 88 23.83 3.15 -10.27
C THR A 88 23.52 3.60 -11.70
N ASN A 89 22.24 3.80 -12.04
CA ASN A 89 21.82 4.22 -13.36
C ASN A 89 21.17 5.61 -13.31
N ASP A 90 21.57 6.49 -14.20
CA ASP A 90 20.99 7.83 -14.24
C ASP A 90 19.68 7.84 -15.04
N PRO A 91 18.59 8.36 -14.44
CA PRO A 91 17.32 8.52 -15.14
C PRO A 91 17.43 9.49 -16.31
N ARG A 92 16.79 9.17 -17.43
CA ARG A 92 16.73 10.02 -18.63
C ARG A 92 15.34 9.99 -19.22
N GLY A 93 14.90 11.11 -19.78
CA GLY A 93 13.56 11.24 -20.35
C GLY A 93 12.47 11.37 -19.28
N GLU A 94 11.25 11.44 -19.71
CA GLU A 94 10.07 11.59 -18.85
C GLU A 94 9.50 10.24 -18.46
N TYR A 95 8.97 10.14 -17.26
CA TYR A 95 8.44 8.90 -16.71
C TYR A 95 6.95 9.01 -16.38
N VAL A 96 6.25 7.93 -16.66
CA VAL A 96 4.94 7.63 -16.09
C VAL A 96 5.14 6.45 -15.15
N LEU A 97 4.82 6.64 -13.88
CA LEU A 97 4.90 5.61 -12.85
C LEU A 97 3.51 5.04 -12.64
N VAL A 98 3.33 3.75 -12.87
CA VAL A 98 2.07 3.05 -12.64
C VAL A 98 2.28 2.12 -11.44
N ILE A 99 1.61 2.41 -10.32
CA ILE A 99 1.87 1.76 -9.03
C ILE A 99 0.65 0.98 -8.58
N GLU A 100 0.87 -0.23 -8.09
CA GLU A 100 -0.18 -1.06 -7.50
C GLU A 100 -0.72 -0.42 -6.22
N GLY A 101 -2.05 -0.40 -6.08
CA GLY A 101 -2.71 0.00 -4.84
C GLY A 101 -2.55 -1.02 -3.73
N LYS A 102 -2.91 -0.65 -2.49
CA LYS A 102 -2.91 -1.55 -1.34
C LYS A 102 -3.86 -2.73 -1.58
N SER A 103 -3.35 -3.94 -1.54
CA SER A 103 -4.15 -5.14 -1.80
C SER A 103 -5.14 -5.42 -0.66
N TYR A 104 -6.16 -6.22 -0.96
CA TYR A 104 -7.10 -6.68 0.07
C TYR A 104 -6.40 -7.53 1.14
N GLU A 105 -5.45 -8.37 0.72
CA GLU A 105 -4.65 -9.20 1.61
C GLU A 105 -3.80 -8.37 2.57
N GLU A 106 -3.13 -7.32 2.08
CA GLU A 106 -2.37 -6.38 2.91
C GLU A 106 -3.26 -5.69 3.94
N LYS A 107 -4.42 -5.17 3.52
CA LYS A 107 -5.41 -4.56 4.44
C LYS A 107 -5.87 -5.54 5.51
N LYS A 108 -6.12 -6.79 5.12
CA LYS A 108 -6.53 -7.84 6.04
C LYS A 108 -5.44 -8.21 7.03
N GLN A 109 -4.20 -8.36 6.58
CA GLN A 109 -3.05 -8.68 7.43
C GLN A 109 -2.77 -7.56 8.44
N GLU A 110 -2.85 -6.32 8.00
CA GLU A 110 -2.64 -5.15 8.85
C GLU A 110 -3.76 -5.03 9.90
N ALA A 111 -5.02 -5.22 9.50
CA ALA A 111 -6.13 -5.28 10.43
C ALA A 111 -5.95 -6.43 11.46
N GLN A 112 -5.53 -7.62 11.01
CA GLN A 112 -5.25 -8.73 11.92
C GLN A 112 -4.12 -8.41 12.88
N LYS A 113 -3.05 -7.78 12.42
CA LYS A 113 -1.93 -7.37 13.26
C LYS A 113 -2.38 -6.40 14.36
N ASN A 114 -3.16 -5.38 14.00
CA ASN A 114 -3.70 -4.43 14.96
C ASN A 114 -4.58 -5.13 16.01
N TRP A 115 -5.40 -6.11 15.59
CA TRP A 115 -6.19 -6.90 16.52
C TRP A 115 -5.35 -7.80 17.43
N LEU A 116 -4.21 -8.31 16.97
CA LEU A 116 -3.30 -9.13 17.78
C LEU A 116 -2.59 -8.31 18.86
N GLU A 117 -2.36 -7.02 18.64
CA GLU A 117 -1.77 -6.11 19.62
C GLU A 117 -2.76 -5.76 20.77
N MET A 118 -4.07 -5.84 20.52
CA MET A 118 -5.10 -5.62 21.53
C MET A 118 -5.27 -6.87 22.42
N PRO A 119 -5.43 -6.77 23.75
CA PRO A 119 -5.80 -7.90 24.60
C PRO A 119 -7.09 -8.59 24.13
N VAL A 120 -7.14 -9.92 24.26
CA VAL A 120 -8.32 -10.69 23.79
C VAL A 120 -9.59 -10.27 24.52
N GLU A 121 -9.48 -10.01 25.81
CA GLU A 121 -10.60 -9.56 26.65
C GLU A 121 -11.20 -8.24 26.14
N GLU A 122 -10.35 -7.26 25.84
CA GLU A 122 -10.78 -5.97 25.30
C GLU A 122 -11.44 -6.11 23.93
N HIS A 123 -10.91 -6.99 23.07
CA HIS A 123 -11.48 -7.24 21.77
C HIS A 123 -12.88 -7.88 21.86
N VAL A 124 -13.08 -8.82 22.77
CA VAL A 124 -14.38 -9.43 23.00
C VAL A 124 -15.34 -8.40 23.62
N ALA A 125 -14.88 -7.63 24.61
CA ALA A 125 -15.70 -6.58 25.26
C ALA A 125 -16.14 -5.50 24.26
N LEU A 126 -15.30 -5.18 23.25
CA LEU A 126 -15.67 -4.24 22.19
C LEU A 126 -16.91 -4.72 21.43
N TYR A 127 -16.99 -6.01 21.08
CA TYR A 127 -18.19 -6.56 20.42
C TYR A 127 -19.38 -6.68 21.37
N GLU A 128 -19.17 -7.00 22.64
CA GLU A 128 -20.24 -7.00 23.64
C GLU A 128 -20.85 -5.59 23.80
N SER A 129 -20.03 -4.54 23.80
CA SER A 129 -20.50 -3.13 23.83
C SER A 129 -21.31 -2.73 22.61
N GLN A 130 -21.15 -3.41 21.47
CA GLN A 130 -21.93 -3.22 20.25
C GLN A 130 -23.25 -4.02 20.26
N GLY A 131 -23.55 -4.74 21.34
CA GLY A 131 -24.80 -5.46 21.52
C GLY A 131 -24.76 -6.94 21.10
N PHE A 132 -23.59 -7.49 20.79
CA PHE A 132 -23.45 -8.93 20.53
C PHE A 132 -23.39 -9.70 21.83
N ASP A 133 -23.97 -10.91 21.86
CA ASP A 133 -23.78 -11.80 22.98
C ASP A 133 -22.31 -12.29 23.05
N ARG A 134 -21.88 -12.74 24.23
CA ARG A 134 -20.50 -13.20 24.46
C ARG A 134 -20.04 -14.29 23.47
N LYS A 135 -20.96 -15.18 23.05
CA LYS A 135 -20.66 -16.26 22.12
C LYS A 135 -20.41 -15.73 20.69
N GLU A 136 -21.17 -14.76 20.27
CA GLU A 136 -21.02 -14.07 18.98
C GLU A 136 -19.81 -13.14 19.00
N ALA A 137 -19.60 -12.39 20.10
CA ALA A 137 -18.43 -11.54 20.30
C ALA A 137 -17.12 -12.35 20.17
N MET A 138 -17.01 -13.49 20.84
CA MET A 138 -15.86 -14.38 20.72
C MET A 138 -15.67 -14.92 19.28
N LYS A 139 -16.76 -15.23 18.57
CA LYS A 139 -16.69 -15.70 17.18
C LYS A 139 -16.18 -14.61 16.24
N LYS A 140 -16.63 -13.37 16.45
CA LYS A 140 -16.16 -12.19 15.67
C LYS A 140 -14.68 -11.90 15.95
N ALA A 141 -14.29 -11.83 17.22
CA ALA A 141 -12.90 -11.63 17.62
C ALA A 141 -11.96 -12.73 17.08
N ALA A 142 -12.40 -13.99 17.08
CA ALA A 142 -11.65 -15.10 16.49
C ALA A 142 -11.43 -14.91 14.98
N LYS A 143 -12.49 -14.52 14.27
CA LYS A 143 -12.42 -14.25 12.82
C LYS A 143 -11.46 -13.12 12.49
N ASP A 144 -11.51 -12.01 13.21
CA ASP A 144 -10.67 -10.85 12.97
C ASP A 144 -9.21 -11.13 13.25
N ARG A 145 -8.93 -11.91 14.30
CA ARG A 145 -7.56 -12.35 14.65
C ARG A 145 -7.04 -13.49 13.77
N GLY A 146 -7.91 -14.13 12.97
CA GLY A 146 -7.54 -15.30 12.17
C GLY A 146 -7.23 -16.55 13.00
N VAL A 147 -7.80 -16.65 14.20
CA VAL A 147 -7.63 -17.78 15.13
C VAL A 147 -8.93 -18.56 15.34
N SER A 148 -8.86 -19.72 16.00
CA SER A 148 -10.06 -20.47 16.32
C SER A 148 -10.82 -19.86 17.51
N LYS A 149 -12.12 -20.12 17.57
CA LYS A 149 -12.92 -19.71 18.74
C LYS A 149 -12.41 -20.37 20.04
N ARG A 150 -11.83 -21.57 19.93
CA ARG A 150 -11.25 -22.28 21.06
C ARG A 150 -10.05 -21.54 21.64
N ASP A 151 -9.21 -20.96 20.77
CA ASP A 151 -8.04 -20.20 21.19
C ASP A 151 -8.46 -18.94 21.95
N ILE A 152 -9.51 -18.24 21.47
CA ILE A 152 -10.10 -17.09 22.18
C ILE A 152 -10.60 -17.53 23.58
N TYR A 153 -11.34 -18.65 23.64
CA TYR A 153 -11.85 -19.15 24.92
C TYR A 153 -10.74 -19.49 25.91
N GLN A 154 -9.66 -20.14 25.43
CA GLN A 154 -8.51 -20.48 26.27
C GLN A 154 -7.75 -19.23 26.77
N SER A 155 -7.70 -18.17 25.98
CA SER A 155 -7.06 -16.91 26.37
C SER A 155 -7.87 -16.10 27.39
N LEU A 156 -9.14 -16.44 27.59
CA LEU A 156 -10.05 -15.79 28.55
C LEU A 156 -10.20 -16.56 29.89
N LEU A 157 -9.55 -17.74 30.02
CA LEU A 157 -9.50 -18.52 31.22
C LEU A 157 -8.33 -18.13 32.12
#